data_5d39f03c570e7a4ea860da2cb6fbf769
#
_entry.id   5d39f03c570e7a4ea860da2cb6fbf769
#
_cell.length_a   1.000
_cell.length_b   1.000
_cell.length_c   1.000
_cell.angle_alpha   90.00
_cell.angle_beta   90.00
_cell.angle_gamma   90.00
#
_symmetry.space_group_name_H-M   'P 1'
#
loop_
_entity.id
_entity.type
_entity.pdbx_description
1 polymer ?
#
loop_
_entity_poly.entity_id
_entity_poly.type
_entity_poly.pdbx_seq_one_letter_code
_entity_poly.pdbx_strand_id
1 'polypeptide(L)'
;MVVEEDIDIRDYEQLEWAFAFRVNAGENDIVMMPGTFGSVLDPSCRLEERDIYKYGSGKWTRVLIDATRNWEFERWEAWNKSVYPPIIVMDKKLEDYVKSRWDEYGLSEIEYKPTMRIDVDEDIKYRYSLSARPTKQE
;
A
#
# COMPACT_ATOMS: atom_id res chain seq x y z
N MET A 1 5.44 5.95 -1.36
CA MET A 1 4.05 5.46 -1.53
C MET A 1 3.22 6.03 -0.41
N VAL A 2 2.00 6.46 -0.72
CA VAL A 2 1.02 6.94 0.25
C VAL A 2 -0.03 5.85 0.42
N VAL A 3 -0.37 5.52 1.65
CA VAL A 3 -1.42 4.56 2.02
C VAL A 3 -2.28 5.16 3.12
N GLU A 4 -3.45 4.59 3.35
CA GLU A 4 -4.29 4.95 4.48
C GLU A 4 -3.93 4.14 5.73
N GLU A 5 -4.52 4.51 6.85
CA GLU A 5 -4.22 3.97 8.18
C GLU A 5 -4.64 2.50 8.40
N ASP A 6 -5.41 1.92 7.48
CA ASP A 6 -5.74 0.50 7.47
C ASP A 6 -4.58 -0.39 7.00
N ILE A 7 -3.51 0.22 6.48
CA ILE A 7 -2.29 -0.45 6.04
C ILE A 7 -1.16 -0.17 7.05
N ASP A 8 -0.64 -1.21 7.66
CA ASP A 8 0.57 -1.07 8.48
C ASP A 8 1.79 -0.89 7.59
N ILE A 9 2.37 0.32 7.63
CA ILE A 9 3.56 0.68 6.83
C ILE A 9 4.83 -0.11 7.19
N ARG A 10 4.81 -0.90 8.26
CA ARG A 10 5.90 -1.80 8.65
C ARG A 10 5.69 -3.23 8.19
N ASP A 11 4.49 -3.54 7.71
CA ASP A 11 4.15 -4.84 7.16
C ASP A 11 4.27 -4.81 5.63
N TYR A 12 5.31 -5.44 5.10
CA TYR A 12 5.58 -5.46 3.67
C TYR A 12 4.49 -6.18 2.89
N GLU A 13 3.86 -7.21 3.45
CA GLU A 13 2.79 -7.95 2.79
C GLU A 13 1.56 -7.04 2.57
N GLN A 14 1.23 -6.21 3.57
CA GLN A 14 0.17 -5.22 3.44
C GLN A 14 0.52 -4.11 2.44
N LEU A 15 1.77 -3.65 2.43
CA LEU A 15 2.22 -2.66 1.45
C LEU A 15 2.18 -3.19 0.03
N GLU A 16 2.60 -4.44 -0.19
CA GLU A 16 2.53 -5.11 -1.49
C GLU A 16 1.09 -5.31 -1.93
N TRP A 17 0.22 -5.71 -1.00
CA TRP A 17 -1.22 -5.82 -1.29
C TRP A 17 -1.81 -4.47 -1.71
N ALA A 18 -1.53 -3.39 -0.96
CA ALA A 18 -2.03 -2.06 -1.30
C ALA A 18 -1.53 -1.61 -2.67
N PHE A 19 -0.27 -1.87 -2.98
CA PHE A 19 0.30 -1.57 -4.29
C PHE A 19 -0.40 -2.36 -5.42
N ALA A 20 -0.64 -3.65 -5.21
CA ALA A 20 -1.22 -4.53 -6.22
C ALA A 20 -2.71 -4.24 -6.51
N PHE A 21 -3.47 -3.85 -5.49
CA PHE A 21 -4.93 -3.74 -5.59
C PHE A 21 -5.46 -2.31 -5.61
N ARG A 22 -4.69 -1.33 -5.16
CA ARG A 22 -5.13 0.05 -5.06
C ARG A 22 -4.51 0.99 -6.09
N VAL A 23 -3.35 0.62 -6.66
CA VAL A 23 -2.63 1.48 -7.60
C VAL A 23 -3.05 1.17 -9.03
N ASN A 24 -3.60 2.15 -9.71
CA ASN A 24 -3.85 2.13 -11.14
C ASN A 24 -2.99 3.20 -11.83
N ALA A 25 -1.86 2.79 -12.38
CA ALA A 25 -0.92 3.71 -13.02
C ALA A 25 -1.54 4.50 -14.19
N GLY A 26 -2.59 3.95 -14.82
CA GLY A 26 -3.33 4.62 -15.88
C GLY A 26 -4.24 5.76 -15.40
N GLU A 27 -4.56 5.79 -14.10
CA GLU A 27 -5.41 6.79 -13.45
C GLU A 27 -4.61 7.87 -12.69
N ASN A 28 -3.33 8.02 -13.02
CA ASN A 28 -2.41 8.96 -12.37
C ASN A 28 -2.02 8.64 -10.91
N ASP A 29 -2.18 7.40 -10.48
CA ASP A 29 -1.74 6.97 -9.14
C ASP A 29 -0.21 6.87 -9.05
N ILE A 30 0.49 6.93 -10.18
CA ILE A 30 1.95 7.01 -10.24
C ILE A 30 2.38 8.30 -10.90
N VAL A 31 2.99 9.18 -10.12
CA VAL A 31 3.47 10.48 -10.59
C VAL A 31 4.98 10.52 -10.57
N MET A 32 5.59 10.75 -11.73
CA MET A 32 7.03 10.98 -11.88
C MET A 32 7.32 12.48 -11.70
N MET A 33 8.23 12.80 -10.79
CA MET A 33 8.64 14.17 -10.48
C MET A 33 10.11 14.38 -10.84
N PRO A 34 10.44 14.68 -12.11
CA PRO A 34 11.80 14.92 -12.53
C PRO A 34 12.31 16.25 -11.97
N GLY A 35 13.64 16.36 -11.79
CA GLY A 35 14.28 17.57 -11.30
C GLY A 35 13.97 17.94 -9.85
N THR A 36 13.54 16.96 -9.05
CA THR A 36 13.30 17.17 -7.63
C THR A 36 14.61 17.20 -6.84
N PHE A 37 14.59 17.91 -5.71
CA PHE A 37 15.73 17.98 -4.81
C PHE A 37 16.09 16.58 -4.27
N GLY A 38 17.39 16.29 -4.23
CA GLY A 38 17.93 15.04 -3.67
C GLY A 38 19.14 15.29 -2.77
N SER A 39 19.69 14.23 -2.22
CA SER A 39 20.91 14.29 -1.43
C SER A 39 22.12 13.91 -2.28
N VAL A 40 23.25 14.58 -2.08
CA VAL A 40 24.53 14.20 -2.72
C VAL A 40 24.97 12.77 -2.39
N LEU A 41 24.42 12.18 -1.33
CA LEU A 41 24.67 10.79 -0.94
C LEU A 41 23.74 9.80 -1.63
N ASP A 42 22.71 10.26 -2.33
CA ASP A 42 21.73 9.41 -3.01
C ASP A 42 22.36 8.79 -4.28
N PRO A 43 22.48 7.46 -4.36
CA PRO A 43 23.11 6.79 -5.49
C PRO A 43 22.23 6.74 -6.74
N SER A 44 20.97 7.17 -6.68
CA SER A 44 20.02 7.14 -7.80
C SER A 44 20.34 8.15 -8.91
N CYS A 45 21.28 9.07 -8.65
CA CYS A 45 21.76 10.03 -9.63
C CYS A 45 23.27 9.83 -9.87
N ARG A 46 23.76 10.04 -11.08
CA ARG A 46 25.19 9.96 -11.40
C ARG A 46 25.97 10.98 -10.61
N LEU A 47 27.21 10.65 -10.27
CA LEU A 47 28.04 11.48 -9.41
C LEU A 47 28.22 12.91 -9.97
N GLU A 48 28.45 13.03 -11.27
CA GLU A 48 28.60 14.31 -11.97
C GLU A 48 27.32 15.15 -12.04
N GLU A 49 26.17 14.53 -11.79
CA GLU A 49 24.85 15.17 -11.83
C GLU A 49 24.32 15.54 -10.44
N ARG A 50 25.07 15.24 -9.38
CA ARG A 50 24.70 15.51 -7.98
C ARG A 50 25.02 16.93 -7.53
N ASP A 51 25.64 17.74 -8.37
CA ASP A 51 26.00 19.11 -8.04
C ASP A 51 24.76 20.02 -8.05
N ILE A 52 24.26 20.32 -6.85
CA ILE A 52 23.09 21.16 -6.65
C ILE A 52 23.35 22.63 -7.01
N TYR A 53 24.59 23.08 -6.97
CA TYR A 53 24.96 24.45 -7.36
C TYR A 53 24.99 24.62 -8.87
N LYS A 54 25.39 23.58 -9.58
CA LYS A 54 25.44 23.56 -11.04
C LYS A 54 24.09 23.31 -11.69
N TYR A 55 23.29 22.42 -11.09
CA TYR A 55 22.02 21.95 -11.67
C TYR A 55 20.77 22.44 -10.93
N GLY A 56 20.91 23.36 -10.01
CA GLY A 56 19.78 23.88 -9.23
C GLY A 56 19.21 22.83 -8.28
N SER A 57 17.98 22.38 -8.55
CA SER A 57 17.34 21.32 -7.73
C SER A 57 17.99 19.95 -7.86
N GLY A 58 18.98 19.80 -8.74
CA GLY A 58 19.60 18.55 -9.09
C GLY A 58 18.85 17.78 -10.18
N LYS A 59 19.39 16.64 -10.57
CA LYS A 59 18.81 15.79 -11.62
C LYS A 59 18.13 14.54 -11.06
N TRP A 60 17.71 14.57 -9.80
CA TRP A 60 16.96 13.46 -9.22
C TRP A 60 15.52 13.43 -9.75
N THR A 61 15.01 12.24 -9.83
CA THR A 61 13.60 12.00 -10.11
C THR A 61 13.00 11.26 -8.94
N ARG A 62 11.87 11.73 -8.44
CA ARG A 62 11.10 11.06 -7.40
C ARG A 62 9.84 10.48 -8.01
N VAL A 63 9.34 9.44 -7.36
CA VAL A 63 8.08 8.80 -7.72
C VAL A 63 7.14 8.95 -6.53
N LEU A 64 5.98 9.52 -6.77
CA LEU A 64 4.84 9.45 -5.86
C LEU A 64 3.95 8.30 -6.33
N ILE A 65 3.59 7.42 -5.42
CA ILE A 65 2.64 6.33 -5.65
C ILE A 65 1.50 6.56 -4.69
N ASP A 66 0.30 6.75 -5.23
CA ASP A 66 -0.93 6.83 -4.46
C ASP A 66 -1.55 5.42 -4.38
N ALA A 67 -1.50 4.82 -3.21
CA ALA A 67 -2.13 3.54 -2.90
C ALA A 67 -3.21 3.72 -1.83
N THR A 68 -3.85 4.88 -1.81
CA THR A 68 -5.05 5.12 -1.03
C THR A 68 -6.26 4.45 -1.67
N ARG A 69 -7.36 4.36 -0.95
CA ARG A 69 -8.58 3.74 -1.48
C ARG A 69 -9.21 4.63 -2.55
N ASN A 70 -9.65 4.03 -3.63
CA ASN A 70 -10.47 4.74 -4.61
C ASN A 70 -11.92 4.77 -4.14
N TRP A 71 -12.34 5.90 -3.62
CA TRP A 71 -13.68 6.12 -3.07
C TRP A 71 -14.77 6.28 -4.13
N GLU A 72 -14.41 6.45 -5.39
CA GLU A 72 -15.34 6.61 -6.50
C GLU A 72 -15.78 5.26 -7.08
N PHE A 73 -15.07 4.17 -6.76
CA PHE A 73 -15.43 2.85 -7.23
C PHE A 73 -16.73 2.33 -6.62
N GLU A 74 -17.52 1.68 -7.46
CA GLU A 74 -18.74 1.02 -7.01
C GLU A 74 -18.40 -0.17 -6.11
N ARG A 75 -19.27 -0.39 -5.14
CA ARG A 75 -19.14 -1.54 -4.23
C ARG A 75 -19.82 -2.75 -4.84
N TRP A 76 -19.15 -3.89 -4.79
CA TRP A 76 -19.66 -5.13 -5.35
C TRP A 76 -20.37 -5.98 -4.28
N GLU A 77 -21.59 -6.43 -4.58
CA GLU A 77 -22.32 -7.36 -3.71
C GLU A 77 -21.55 -8.68 -3.49
N ALA A 78 -20.90 -9.19 -4.56
CA ALA A 78 -20.06 -10.40 -4.47
C ALA A 78 -18.87 -10.26 -3.53
N TRP A 79 -18.46 -9.04 -3.21
CA TRP A 79 -17.37 -8.73 -2.29
C TRP A 79 -17.88 -8.16 -0.96
N ASN A 80 -19.07 -8.60 -0.55
CA ASN A 80 -19.71 -8.13 0.68
C ASN A 80 -19.81 -6.59 0.75
N LYS A 81 -20.16 -5.97 -0.38
CA LYS A 81 -20.24 -4.50 -0.55
C LYS A 81 -18.91 -3.78 -0.36
N SER A 82 -17.81 -4.47 -0.61
CA SER A 82 -16.49 -3.87 -0.66
C SER A 82 -16.14 -3.37 -2.06
N VAL A 83 -15.23 -2.41 -2.12
CA VAL A 83 -14.60 -1.94 -3.36
C VAL A 83 -13.50 -2.89 -3.82
N TYR A 84 -12.86 -3.59 -2.88
CA TYR A 84 -11.76 -4.50 -3.15
C TYR A 84 -12.16 -5.95 -2.86
N PRO A 85 -11.54 -6.92 -3.54
CA PRO A 85 -11.81 -8.33 -3.25
C PRO A 85 -11.44 -8.65 -1.80
N PRO A 86 -12.22 -9.53 -1.15
CA PRO A 86 -11.91 -9.95 0.21
C PRO A 86 -10.58 -10.68 0.25
N ILE A 87 -9.78 -10.40 1.26
CA ILE A 87 -8.57 -11.16 1.54
C ILE A 87 -8.98 -12.54 2.05
N ILE A 88 -8.36 -13.57 1.50
CA ILE A 88 -8.57 -14.94 1.99
C ILE A 88 -7.90 -15.06 3.35
N VAL A 89 -8.70 -15.16 4.39
CA VAL A 89 -8.24 -15.31 5.77
C VAL A 89 -8.62 -16.67 6.29
N MET A 90 -7.68 -17.38 6.88
CA MET A 90 -7.96 -18.65 7.53
C MET A 90 -8.82 -18.43 8.77
N ASP A 91 -9.80 -19.30 9.01
CA ASP A 91 -10.57 -19.29 10.26
C ASP A 91 -9.62 -19.43 11.46
N LYS A 92 -9.85 -18.63 12.50
CA LYS A 92 -8.96 -18.56 13.66
C LYS A 92 -8.74 -19.92 14.33
N LYS A 93 -9.79 -20.74 14.42
CA LYS A 93 -9.69 -22.08 15.03
C LYS A 93 -8.83 -23.03 14.17
N LEU A 94 -8.98 -22.92 12.83
CA LEU A 94 -8.18 -23.68 11.90
C LEU A 94 -6.71 -23.22 11.93
N GLU A 95 -6.49 -21.94 12.01
CA GLU A 95 -5.16 -21.33 12.14
C GLU A 95 -4.46 -21.84 13.42
N ASP A 96 -5.14 -21.76 14.56
CA ASP A 96 -4.62 -22.24 15.85
C ASP A 96 -4.37 -23.78 15.82
N TYR A 97 -5.24 -24.54 15.16
CA TYR A 97 -5.06 -25.96 14.97
C TYR A 97 -3.81 -26.29 14.13
N VAL A 98 -3.65 -25.63 12.98
CA VAL A 98 -2.46 -25.79 12.13
C VAL A 98 -1.19 -25.39 12.88
N LYS A 99 -1.21 -24.27 13.57
CA LYS A 99 -0.08 -23.80 14.38
C LYS A 99 0.30 -24.78 15.48
N SER A 100 -0.67 -25.39 16.16
CA SER A 100 -0.41 -26.35 17.23
C SER A 100 0.27 -27.64 16.75
N ARG A 101 0.17 -27.92 15.44
CA ARG A 101 0.73 -29.12 14.80
C ARG A 101 1.88 -28.80 13.83
N TRP A 102 2.46 -27.62 13.95
CA TRP A 102 3.46 -27.13 13.00
C TRP A 102 4.67 -28.05 12.87
N ASP A 103 5.10 -28.63 14.00
CA ASP A 103 6.20 -29.61 14.05
C ASP A 103 5.85 -30.94 13.37
N GLU A 104 4.59 -31.39 13.47
CA GLU A 104 4.14 -32.60 12.82
C GLU A 104 4.18 -32.51 11.28
N TYR A 105 4.12 -31.31 10.74
CA TYR A 105 4.25 -31.05 9.31
C TYR A 105 5.71 -30.97 8.83
N GLY A 106 6.67 -31.17 9.73
CA GLY A 106 8.10 -31.06 9.42
C GLY A 106 8.57 -29.61 9.19
N LEU A 107 7.85 -28.64 9.74
CA LEU A 107 8.08 -27.21 9.54
C LEU A 107 8.68 -26.52 10.78
N SER A 108 9.20 -27.27 11.73
CA SER A 108 9.74 -26.76 13.02
C SER A 108 10.82 -25.69 12.86
N GLU A 109 11.57 -25.71 11.76
CA GLU A 109 12.61 -24.72 11.49
C GLU A 109 12.05 -23.44 10.81
N ILE A 110 10.78 -23.45 10.44
CA ILE A 110 10.11 -22.34 9.77
C ILE A 110 9.22 -21.63 10.78
N GLU A 111 9.47 -20.34 10.98
CA GLU A 111 8.60 -19.53 11.81
C GLU A 111 7.19 -19.46 11.24
N TYR A 112 6.21 -19.80 12.08
CA TYR A 112 4.80 -19.68 11.68
C TYR A 112 4.42 -18.22 11.50
N LYS A 113 3.95 -17.85 10.31
CA LYS A 113 3.36 -16.54 10.04
C LYS A 113 1.83 -16.66 9.98
N PRO A 114 1.10 -15.86 10.75
CA PRO A 114 -0.35 -15.80 10.63
C PRO A 114 -0.75 -15.24 9.26
N THR A 115 -1.95 -15.59 8.81
CA THR A 115 -2.52 -15.01 7.59
C THR A 115 -2.62 -13.49 7.74
N MET A 116 -2.16 -12.76 6.73
CA MET A 116 -2.31 -11.32 6.67
C MET A 116 -3.78 -10.91 6.86
N ARG A 117 -4.03 -9.92 7.67
CA ARG A 117 -5.36 -9.34 7.91
C ARG A 117 -5.29 -7.86 7.63
N ILE A 118 -6.13 -7.41 6.71
CA ILE A 118 -6.37 -5.99 6.46
C ILE A 118 -7.85 -5.76 6.75
N ASP A 119 -8.13 -4.83 7.61
CA ASP A 119 -9.50 -4.48 7.97
C ASP A 119 -10.05 -3.49 6.93
N VAL A 120 -10.54 -4.06 5.83
CA VAL A 120 -10.86 -3.28 4.63
C VAL A 120 -12.15 -2.48 4.76
N ASP A 121 -13.06 -2.80 5.69
CA ASP A 121 -14.44 -2.32 5.59
C ASP A 121 -15.10 -1.66 6.80
N GLU A 122 -14.68 -1.89 8.02
CA GLU A 122 -15.46 -1.40 9.16
C GLU A 122 -15.30 0.08 9.45
N ASP A 123 -14.16 0.65 9.18
CA ASP A 123 -13.84 2.06 9.49
C ASP A 123 -14.35 3.09 8.48
N ILE A 124 -14.71 2.64 7.29
CA ILE A 124 -15.15 3.52 6.21
C ILE A 124 -16.44 4.26 6.55
N LYS A 125 -17.32 3.67 7.34
CA LYS A 125 -18.62 4.26 7.67
C LYS A 125 -18.52 5.50 8.54
N TYR A 126 -17.44 5.68 9.27
CA TYR A 126 -17.36 6.70 10.32
C TYR A 126 -16.39 7.85 10.03
N ARG A 127 -15.38 7.68 9.17
CA ARG A 127 -14.32 8.67 9.03
C ARG A 127 -14.53 9.69 7.93
N TYR A 128 -15.26 9.30 6.89
CA TYR A 128 -15.55 10.21 5.78
C TYR A 128 -17.06 10.28 5.56
N SER A 129 -17.72 11.16 6.30
CA SER A 129 -19.04 11.58 5.86
C SER A 129 -18.90 12.18 4.45
N LEU A 130 -19.86 11.92 3.59
CA LEU A 130 -19.91 12.44 2.21
C LEU A 130 -19.70 13.98 2.14
N SER A 131 -19.92 14.69 3.25
CA SER A 131 -19.71 16.13 3.38
C SER A 131 -18.24 16.58 3.53
N ALA A 132 -17.31 15.67 3.75
CA ALA A 132 -15.89 15.95 3.91
C ALA A 132 -15.04 15.67 2.64
N ARG A 133 -15.64 15.25 1.55
CA ARG A 133 -14.91 15.09 0.29
C ARG A 133 -14.50 16.46 -0.22
N PRO A 134 -13.20 16.71 -0.48
CA PRO A 134 -12.84 17.86 -1.28
C PRO A 134 -13.49 17.66 -2.64
N THR A 135 -14.41 18.54 -3.01
CA THR A 135 -14.88 18.66 -4.38
C THR A 135 -13.67 18.87 -5.26
N LYS A 136 -13.37 17.94 -6.17
CA LYS A 136 -12.42 18.21 -7.26
C LYS A 136 -12.92 19.50 -7.92
N GLN A 137 -12.17 20.56 -7.77
CA GLN A 137 -12.40 21.77 -8.59
C GLN A 137 -12.04 21.39 -10.02
N GLU A 138 -13.03 21.49 -10.91
CA GLU A 138 -12.85 21.37 -12.36
C GLU A 138 -11.81 22.36 -12.87
#